data_33ac6432bc4806aebfed81316cdd6618
#
_entry.id   33ac6432bc4806aebfed81316cdd6618
#
_cell.length_a   1.000
_cell.length_b   1.000
_cell.length_c   1.000
_cell.angle_alpha   90.00
_cell.angle_beta   90.00
_cell.angle_gamma   90.00
#
_symmetry.space_group_name_H-M   'P 1'
#
loop_
_entity.id
_entity.type
_entity.pdbx_description
1 polymer ?
#
loop_
_entity_poly.entity_id
_entity_poly.type
_entity_poly.pdbx_seq_one_letter_code
_entity_poly.pdbx_strand_id
1 'polypeptide(L)'
;MNTIVRKIMNLLLKGKGDSEAYIKHLRKIGVKVGNNVIIYSPYKCDIDEQNPHMLEIGDNVKILAGTTILTHDFSWCVTSGLDGVVSGAVGKVIIHDNVFIARHATIMRNVEIGNNVIIGAGSVVTKDCEDNAVYAGVPAKKIMSIEEFHKKRKEHQLEEAVTVVNQYYERTGEMPQKNLLREYIFLFENRKNYKFAY
;
A
#
# COMPACT_ATOMS: atom_id res chain seq x y z
N MET A 1 10.62 8.51 16.10
CA MET A 1 10.22 7.65 17.26
C MET A 1 11.48 7.17 17.93
N ASN A 2 11.61 7.30 19.27
CA ASN A 2 12.79 6.87 20.05
C ASN A 2 13.01 5.36 19.87
N THR A 3 14.27 4.93 19.76
CA THR A 3 14.68 3.53 19.54
C THR A 3 14.15 2.58 20.62
N ILE A 4 14.08 3.05 21.88
CA ILE A 4 13.54 2.26 22.99
C ILE A 4 12.04 2.04 22.84
N VAL A 5 11.29 3.09 22.53
CA VAL A 5 9.84 3.01 22.29
C VAL A 5 9.52 2.07 21.12
N ARG A 6 10.32 2.13 20.04
CA ARG A 6 10.19 1.22 18.90
C ARG A 6 10.41 -0.25 19.30
N LYS A 7 11.43 -0.54 20.10
CA LYS A 7 11.70 -1.90 20.61
C LYS A 7 10.55 -2.43 21.48
N ILE A 8 10.04 -1.61 22.38
CA ILE A 8 8.91 -1.98 23.25
C ILE A 8 7.65 -2.22 22.39
N MET A 9 7.34 -1.34 21.44
CA MET A 9 6.22 -1.52 20.53
C MET A 9 6.34 -2.80 19.69
N ASN A 10 7.54 -3.10 19.17
CA ASN A 10 7.76 -4.34 18.41
C ASN A 10 7.55 -5.59 19.26
N LEU A 11 7.92 -5.55 20.54
CA LEU A 11 7.69 -6.65 21.47
C LEU A 11 6.19 -6.85 21.76
N LEU A 12 5.47 -5.77 22.06
CA LEU A 12 4.06 -5.80 22.42
C LEU A 12 3.14 -6.08 21.22
N LEU A 13 3.51 -5.61 20.03
CA LEU A 13 2.69 -5.66 18.81
C LEU A 13 3.21 -6.69 17.80
N LYS A 14 3.92 -7.74 18.23
CA LYS A 14 4.45 -8.79 17.35
C LYS A 14 5.19 -8.25 16.12
N GLY A 15 6.04 -7.24 16.33
CA GLY A 15 6.81 -6.59 15.26
C GLY A 15 6.09 -5.44 14.54
N LYS A 16 4.80 -5.22 14.77
CA LYS A 16 4.02 -4.14 14.09
C LYS A 16 4.46 -2.70 14.43
N GLY A 17 5.50 -2.51 15.21
CA GLY A 17 6.06 -1.18 15.52
C GLY A 17 6.83 -0.53 14.37
N ASP A 18 7.40 -1.32 13.46
CA ASP A 18 8.02 -0.86 12.22
C ASP A 18 7.94 -1.91 11.10
N SER A 19 8.16 -1.47 9.85
CA SER A 19 8.01 -2.32 8.66
C SER A 19 8.96 -3.50 8.65
N GLU A 20 10.23 -3.30 8.98
CA GLU A 20 11.26 -4.35 8.92
C GLU A 20 10.97 -5.46 9.93
N ALA A 21 10.67 -5.07 11.17
CA ALA A 21 10.33 -6.04 12.22
C ALA A 21 9.07 -6.83 11.88
N TYR A 22 8.06 -6.18 11.30
CA TYR A 22 6.83 -6.86 10.93
C TYR A 22 7.02 -7.81 9.73
N ILE A 23 7.77 -7.42 8.71
CA ILE A 23 8.13 -8.31 7.58
C ILE A 23 8.90 -9.54 8.09
N LYS A 24 9.85 -9.36 9.02
CA LYS A 24 10.56 -10.47 9.66
C LYS A 24 9.58 -11.40 10.41
N HIS A 25 8.60 -10.84 11.10
CA HIS A 25 7.54 -11.62 11.76
C HIS A 25 6.72 -12.41 10.75
N LEU A 26 6.22 -11.76 9.68
CA LEU A 26 5.43 -12.42 8.62
C LEU A 26 6.19 -13.60 7.99
N ARG A 27 7.47 -13.41 7.64
CA ARG A 27 8.32 -14.51 7.13
C ARG A 27 8.47 -15.65 8.15
N LYS A 28 8.64 -15.32 9.43
CA LYS A 28 8.80 -16.32 10.50
C LYS A 28 7.55 -17.19 10.68
N ILE A 29 6.36 -16.63 10.51
CA ILE A 29 5.10 -17.39 10.63
C ILE A 29 4.72 -18.13 9.34
N GLY A 30 5.43 -17.94 8.22
CA GLY A 30 5.25 -18.70 6.99
C GLY A 30 4.68 -17.92 5.80
N VAL A 31 4.50 -16.60 5.89
CA VAL A 31 4.18 -15.77 4.74
C VAL A 31 5.41 -15.68 3.82
N LYS A 32 5.23 -15.90 2.53
CA LYS A 32 6.27 -15.58 1.56
C LYS A 32 6.30 -14.08 1.34
N VAL A 33 7.44 -13.44 1.61
CA VAL A 33 7.63 -12.00 1.40
C VAL A 33 8.94 -11.77 0.67
N GLY A 34 8.88 -11.12 -0.47
CA GLY A 34 10.00 -10.76 -1.32
C GLY A 34 10.89 -9.66 -0.74
N ASN A 35 11.72 -9.07 -1.60
CA ASN A 35 12.68 -8.04 -1.25
C ASN A 35 12.09 -6.64 -1.43
N ASN A 36 12.67 -5.64 -0.75
CA ASN A 36 12.27 -4.23 -0.86
C ASN A 36 10.76 -4.00 -0.61
N VAL A 37 10.15 -4.81 0.26
CA VAL A 37 8.76 -4.62 0.71
C VAL A 37 8.73 -3.61 1.84
N ILE A 38 7.75 -2.69 1.82
CA ILE A 38 7.50 -1.74 2.90
C ILE A 38 6.03 -1.77 3.29
N ILE A 39 5.75 -2.00 4.56
CA ILE A 39 4.42 -1.88 5.15
C ILE A 39 4.41 -0.64 6.03
N TYR A 40 3.71 0.41 5.59
CA TYR A 40 3.65 1.69 6.30
C TYR A 40 2.69 1.61 7.48
N SER A 41 3.19 1.96 8.67
CA SER A 41 2.42 1.87 9.92
C SER A 41 1.77 0.48 10.11
N PRO A 42 2.56 -0.59 10.24
CA PRO A 42 2.04 -1.97 10.26
C PRO A 42 0.97 -2.20 11.34
N TYR A 43 1.05 -1.47 12.46
CA TYR A 43 0.07 -1.53 13.56
C TYR A 43 -1.34 -1.05 13.16
N LYS A 44 -1.47 -0.37 11.99
CA LYS A 44 -2.75 0.03 11.40
C LYS A 44 -3.23 -0.92 10.30
N CYS A 45 -2.40 -1.87 9.89
CA CYS A 45 -2.73 -2.84 8.87
C CYS A 45 -3.28 -4.11 9.52
N ASP A 46 -4.29 -4.70 8.88
CA ASP A 46 -4.83 -5.99 9.25
C ASP A 46 -4.48 -7.01 8.16
N ILE A 47 -3.35 -7.66 8.35
CA ILE A 47 -2.87 -8.73 7.46
C ILE A 47 -3.13 -10.05 8.16
N ASP A 48 -3.89 -10.92 7.48
CA ASP A 48 -4.31 -12.21 8.02
C ASP A 48 -3.11 -13.09 8.37
N GLU A 49 -2.95 -13.38 9.65
CA GLU A 49 -1.90 -14.22 10.21
C GLU A 49 -2.41 -15.64 10.58
N GLN A 50 -3.70 -15.93 10.37
CA GLN A 50 -4.28 -17.23 10.69
C GLN A 50 -3.84 -18.31 9.69
N ASN A 51 -3.77 -17.94 8.40
CA ASN A 51 -3.33 -18.83 7.32
C ASN A 51 -2.11 -18.22 6.58
N PRO A 52 -0.95 -18.07 7.24
CA PRO A 52 0.18 -17.34 6.69
C PRO A 52 0.73 -17.95 5.38
N HIS A 53 0.60 -19.26 5.21
CA HIS A 53 0.98 -19.98 3.99
C HIS A 53 0.07 -19.70 2.79
N MET A 54 -1.05 -19.03 3.01
CA MET A 54 -1.99 -18.59 1.98
C MET A 54 -1.72 -17.16 1.48
N LEU A 55 -0.67 -16.51 1.97
CA LEU A 55 -0.28 -15.16 1.54
C LEU A 55 1.13 -15.16 0.93
N GLU A 56 1.23 -14.61 -0.28
CA GLU A 56 2.49 -14.35 -0.97
C GLU A 56 2.58 -12.88 -1.35
N ILE A 57 3.71 -12.25 -1.08
CA ILE A 57 4.03 -10.85 -1.41
C ILE A 57 5.36 -10.84 -2.15
N GLY A 58 5.38 -10.36 -3.36
CA GLY A 58 6.53 -10.26 -4.24
C GLY A 58 7.52 -9.17 -3.87
N ASP A 59 8.37 -8.81 -4.81
CA ASP A 59 9.41 -7.80 -4.66
C ASP A 59 8.87 -6.37 -4.90
N ASN A 60 9.50 -5.37 -4.27
CA ASN A 60 9.16 -3.94 -4.47
C ASN A 60 7.71 -3.56 -4.13
N VAL A 61 7.04 -4.27 -3.22
CA VAL A 61 5.67 -4.00 -2.82
C VAL A 61 5.61 -2.94 -1.73
N LYS A 62 4.69 -1.98 -1.88
CA LYS A 62 4.41 -0.93 -0.89
C LYS A 62 2.96 -1.03 -0.43
N ILE A 63 2.75 -1.25 0.88
CA ILE A 63 1.43 -1.38 1.50
C ILE A 63 1.24 -0.21 2.46
N LEU A 64 0.24 0.64 2.22
CA LEU A 64 -0.03 1.78 3.07
C LEU A 64 -0.93 1.42 4.27
N ALA A 65 -0.89 2.32 5.26
CA ALA A 65 -1.63 2.17 6.52
C ALA A 65 -3.14 1.94 6.32
N GLY A 66 -3.71 1.08 7.13
CA GLY A 66 -5.13 0.75 7.11
C GLY A 66 -5.50 -0.30 6.07
N THR A 67 -4.54 -0.85 5.34
CA THR A 67 -4.80 -1.96 4.40
C THR A 67 -5.19 -3.23 5.17
N THR A 68 -6.22 -3.91 4.67
CA THR A 68 -6.66 -5.23 5.14
C THR A 68 -6.39 -6.28 4.07
N ILE A 69 -5.79 -7.41 4.43
CA ILE A 69 -5.58 -8.57 3.54
C ILE A 69 -6.18 -9.79 4.22
N LEU A 70 -7.17 -10.41 3.59
CA LEU A 70 -7.92 -11.54 4.13
C LEU A 70 -7.64 -12.80 3.31
N THR A 71 -7.30 -13.90 3.97
CA THR A 71 -7.16 -15.24 3.37
C THR A 71 -8.30 -16.17 3.73
N HIS A 72 -9.21 -15.75 4.63
CA HIS A 72 -10.37 -16.52 5.03
C HIS A 72 -11.55 -15.60 5.35
N ASP A 73 -12.73 -16.18 5.55
CA ASP A 73 -13.87 -15.50 6.12
C ASP A 73 -14.57 -16.35 7.18
N PHE A 74 -15.40 -15.73 7.99
CA PHE A 74 -16.11 -16.32 9.12
C PHE A 74 -17.62 -16.46 8.89
N SER A 75 -18.08 -16.36 7.63
CA SER A 75 -19.51 -16.37 7.26
C SER A 75 -20.23 -17.66 7.65
N TRP A 76 -19.49 -18.75 7.81
CA TRP A 76 -20.01 -20.03 8.29
C TRP A 76 -20.71 -19.94 9.67
N CYS A 77 -20.38 -18.93 10.50
CA CYS A 77 -21.06 -18.72 11.79
C CYS A 77 -22.57 -18.46 11.63
N VAL A 78 -22.99 -17.97 10.45
CA VAL A 78 -24.40 -17.79 10.09
C VAL A 78 -24.95 -19.06 9.42
N THR A 79 -24.24 -19.58 8.43
CA THR A 79 -24.73 -20.70 7.62
C THR A 79 -24.80 -22.03 8.37
N SER A 80 -23.97 -22.25 9.39
CA SER A 80 -24.03 -23.44 10.24
C SER A 80 -25.33 -23.58 11.02
N GLY A 81 -26.08 -22.48 11.17
CA GLY A 81 -27.43 -22.53 11.74
C GLY A 81 -28.48 -23.21 10.85
N LEU A 82 -28.18 -23.43 9.55
CA LEU A 82 -29.13 -24.04 8.62
C LEU A 82 -29.12 -25.58 8.68
N ASP A 83 -27.93 -26.16 8.83
CA ASP A 83 -27.73 -27.62 8.73
C ASP A 83 -26.73 -28.19 9.76
N GLY A 84 -26.14 -27.33 10.59
CA GLY A 84 -25.10 -27.70 11.56
C GLY A 84 -23.71 -27.89 10.95
N VAL A 85 -23.51 -27.61 9.65
CA VAL A 85 -22.23 -27.83 8.95
C VAL A 85 -21.40 -26.56 8.98
N VAL A 86 -20.10 -26.68 9.32
CA VAL A 86 -19.13 -25.61 9.22
C VAL A 86 -18.57 -25.55 7.80
N SER A 87 -19.09 -24.62 7.00
CA SER A 87 -18.65 -24.36 5.60
C SER A 87 -17.61 -23.26 5.56
N GLY A 88 -16.38 -23.57 6.01
CA GLY A 88 -15.27 -22.60 6.00
C GLY A 88 -14.88 -22.14 4.59
N ALA A 89 -14.41 -20.92 4.49
CA ALA A 89 -13.96 -20.34 3.23
C ALA A 89 -12.54 -19.75 3.37
N VAL A 90 -11.61 -20.37 2.67
CA VAL A 90 -10.18 -19.99 2.61
C VAL A 90 -9.79 -19.77 1.15
N GLY A 91 -8.92 -18.82 0.88
CA GLY A 91 -8.42 -18.56 -0.47
C GLY A 91 -7.08 -17.85 -0.43
N LYS A 92 -6.20 -18.25 -1.33
CA LYS A 92 -4.85 -17.70 -1.45
C LYS A 92 -4.91 -16.25 -1.91
N VAL A 93 -4.02 -15.42 -1.36
CA VAL A 93 -3.76 -14.07 -1.86
C VAL A 93 -2.32 -14.01 -2.36
N ILE A 94 -2.15 -13.60 -3.62
CA ILE A 94 -0.85 -13.43 -4.25
C ILE A 94 -0.72 -11.98 -4.69
N ILE A 95 0.33 -11.32 -4.25
CA ILE A 95 0.69 -9.96 -4.67
C ILE A 95 2.04 -10.09 -5.37
N HIS A 96 2.07 -9.87 -6.69
CA HIS A 96 3.28 -9.93 -7.48
C HIS A 96 4.19 -8.72 -7.27
N ASP A 97 5.12 -8.50 -8.20
CA ASP A 97 6.17 -7.52 -8.06
C ASP A 97 5.72 -6.10 -8.44
N ASN A 98 6.37 -5.12 -7.82
CA ASN A 98 6.16 -3.71 -8.12
C ASN A 98 4.71 -3.26 -7.94
N VAL A 99 4.11 -3.61 -6.79
CA VAL A 99 2.71 -3.29 -6.47
C VAL A 99 2.63 -2.21 -5.40
N PHE A 100 1.75 -1.24 -5.62
CA PHE A 100 1.40 -0.21 -4.64
C PHE A 100 -0.04 -0.38 -4.18
N ILE A 101 -0.23 -0.61 -2.89
CA ILE A 101 -1.55 -0.71 -2.26
C ILE A 101 -1.76 0.53 -1.39
N ALA A 102 -2.68 1.38 -1.81
CA ALA A 102 -2.98 2.64 -1.14
C ALA A 102 -3.75 2.44 0.17
N ARG A 103 -3.90 3.52 0.93
CA ARG A 103 -4.51 3.50 2.27
C ARG A 103 -5.91 2.90 2.27
N HIS A 104 -6.20 2.10 3.32
CA HIS A 104 -7.54 1.54 3.57
C HIS A 104 -8.08 0.66 2.43
N ALA A 105 -7.22 0.13 1.57
CA ALA A 105 -7.64 -0.90 0.62
C ALA A 105 -7.88 -2.23 1.33
N THR A 106 -8.87 -2.99 0.86
CA THR A 106 -9.17 -4.35 1.33
C THR A 106 -8.93 -5.33 0.19
N ILE A 107 -8.06 -6.31 0.42
CA ILE A 107 -7.79 -7.40 -0.52
C ILE A 107 -8.50 -8.64 0.02
N MET A 108 -9.46 -9.14 -0.74
CA MET A 108 -10.25 -10.30 -0.35
C MET A 108 -9.49 -11.60 -0.64
N ARG A 109 -9.89 -12.66 0.02
CA ARG A 109 -9.38 -14.01 -0.24
C ARG A 109 -9.57 -14.41 -1.70
N ASN A 110 -8.71 -15.30 -2.18
CA ASN A 110 -8.73 -15.83 -3.54
C ASN A 110 -8.57 -14.74 -4.62
N VAL A 111 -7.60 -13.83 -4.38
CA VAL A 111 -7.24 -12.74 -5.29
C VAL A 111 -5.77 -12.81 -5.64
N GLU A 112 -5.47 -12.64 -6.91
CA GLU A 112 -4.12 -12.45 -7.45
C GLU A 112 -3.98 -11.03 -8.02
N ILE A 113 -2.98 -10.29 -7.54
CA ILE A 113 -2.63 -8.96 -8.02
C ILE A 113 -1.35 -9.09 -8.84
N GLY A 114 -1.45 -8.81 -10.13
CA GLY A 114 -0.36 -8.90 -11.09
C GLY A 114 0.77 -7.90 -10.86
N ASN A 115 1.74 -7.88 -11.77
CA ASN A 115 2.90 -7.00 -11.71
C ASN A 115 2.57 -5.57 -12.14
N ASN A 116 3.29 -4.58 -11.58
CA ASN A 116 3.13 -3.16 -11.92
C ASN A 116 1.68 -2.67 -11.71
N VAL A 117 1.08 -3.01 -10.57
CA VAL A 117 -0.31 -2.66 -10.25
C VAL A 117 -0.38 -1.61 -9.16
N ILE A 118 -1.30 -0.67 -9.33
CA ILE A 118 -1.68 0.30 -8.31
C ILE A 118 -3.11 0.00 -7.85
N ILE A 119 -3.30 -0.23 -6.55
CA ILE A 119 -4.61 -0.31 -5.92
C ILE A 119 -4.92 1.03 -5.24
N GLY A 120 -6.00 1.67 -5.65
CA GLY A 120 -6.44 2.97 -5.13
C GLY A 120 -6.88 2.92 -3.66
N ALA A 121 -6.85 4.07 -3.00
CA ALA A 121 -7.26 4.18 -1.60
C ALA A 121 -8.75 3.81 -1.40
N GLY A 122 -9.05 3.11 -0.29
CA GLY A 122 -10.41 2.69 0.04
C GLY A 122 -11.02 1.63 -0.90
N SER A 123 -10.22 1.03 -1.78
CA SER A 123 -10.71 0.03 -2.74
C SER A 123 -10.95 -1.33 -2.07
N VAL A 124 -11.93 -2.08 -2.58
CA VAL A 124 -12.18 -3.47 -2.18
C VAL A 124 -11.95 -4.38 -3.37
N VAL A 125 -10.80 -5.07 -3.37
CA VAL A 125 -10.38 -5.99 -4.43
C VAL A 125 -11.00 -7.36 -4.17
N THR A 126 -11.92 -7.76 -5.04
CA THR A 126 -12.70 -9.01 -4.94
C THR A 126 -12.43 -9.98 -6.09
N LYS A 127 -11.61 -9.57 -7.07
CA LYS A 127 -11.21 -10.35 -8.25
C LYS A 127 -9.76 -10.05 -8.59
N ASP A 128 -9.15 -10.91 -9.39
CA ASP A 128 -7.78 -10.75 -9.85
C ASP A 128 -7.58 -9.41 -10.58
N CYS A 129 -6.37 -8.89 -10.44
CA CYS A 129 -5.91 -7.67 -11.09
C CYS A 129 -4.83 -8.03 -12.12
N GLU A 130 -5.06 -7.71 -13.38
CA GLU A 130 -4.09 -7.91 -14.45
C GLU A 130 -2.84 -7.04 -14.26
N ASP A 131 -1.74 -7.43 -14.87
CA ASP A 131 -0.50 -6.66 -14.92
C ASP A 131 -0.70 -5.26 -15.52
N ASN A 132 0.18 -4.32 -15.14
CA ASN A 132 0.31 -3.00 -15.75
C ASN A 132 -0.97 -2.15 -15.69
N ALA A 133 -1.65 -2.13 -14.56
CA ALA A 133 -2.94 -1.47 -14.43
C ALA A 133 -3.16 -0.76 -13.08
N VAL A 134 -4.10 0.16 -13.09
CA VAL A 134 -4.62 0.85 -11.92
C VAL A 134 -6.04 0.38 -11.64
N TYR A 135 -6.28 -0.09 -10.43
CA TYR A 135 -7.58 -0.54 -9.95
C TYR A 135 -8.06 0.36 -8.80
N ALA A 136 -9.35 0.71 -8.81
CA ALA A 136 -9.96 1.39 -7.67
C ALA A 136 -11.46 1.18 -7.58
N GLY A 137 -12.05 1.52 -6.42
CA GLY A 137 -13.49 1.47 -6.16
C GLY A 137 -13.92 0.27 -5.32
N VAL A 138 -15.23 0.16 -5.10
CA VAL A 138 -15.90 -0.89 -4.31
C VAL A 138 -17.08 -1.43 -5.13
N PRO A 139 -16.96 -2.64 -5.70
CA PRO A 139 -15.73 -3.42 -5.86
C PRO A 139 -14.72 -2.75 -6.78
N ALA A 140 -13.43 -3.05 -6.59
CA ALA A 140 -12.37 -2.49 -7.40
C ALA A 140 -12.49 -2.95 -8.87
N LYS A 141 -12.31 -1.99 -9.79
CA LYS A 141 -12.30 -2.21 -11.24
C LYS A 141 -11.07 -1.56 -11.84
N LYS A 142 -10.60 -2.09 -12.97
CA LYS A 142 -9.56 -1.46 -13.78
C LYS A 142 -10.02 -0.08 -14.24
N ILE A 143 -9.24 0.95 -13.92
CA ILE A 143 -9.54 2.34 -14.26
C ILE A 143 -8.78 2.77 -15.51
N MET A 144 -7.51 2.39 -15.59
CA MET A 144 -6.61 2.74 -16.69
C MET A 144 -5.37 1.84 -16.68
N SER A 145 -4.56 1.93 -17.72
CA SER A 145 -3.24 1.31 -17.74
C SER A 145 -2.24 2.09 -16.88
N ILE A 146 -1.10 1.46 -16.54
CA ILE A 146 -0.03 2.11 -15.78
C ILE A 146 0.64 3.21 -16.62
N GLU A 147 0.72 3.04 -17.93
CA GLU A 147 1.25 4.02 -18.89
C GLU A 147 0.38 5.27 -18.94
N GLU A 148 -0.95 5.10 -19.02
CA GLU A 148 -1.90 6.22 -18.97
C GLU A 148 -1.82 6.98 -17.64
N PHE A 149 -1.71 6.24 -16.53
CA PHE A 149 -1.51 6.84 -15.21
C PHE A 149 -0.23 7.64 -15.15
N HIS A 150 0.88 7.07 -15.62
CA HIS A 150 2.18 7.75 -15.66
C HIS A 150 2.14 9.02 -16.53
N LYS A 151 1.52 8.96 -17.70
CA LYS A 151 1.35 10.12 -18.59
C LYS A 151 0.59 11.24 -17.89
N LYS A 152 -0.58 10.95 -17.29
CA LYS A 152 -1.36 11.93 -16.53
C LYS A 152 -0.58 12.54 -15.38
N ARG A 153 0.21 11.74 -14.64
CA ARG A 153 1.06 12.25 -13.56
C ARG A 153 2.12 13.21 -14.07
N LYS A 154 2.76 12.90 -15.19
CA LYS A 154 3.76 13.81 -15.79
C LYS A 154 3.15 15.13 -16.26
N GLU A 155 1.95 15.11 -16.82
CA GLU A 155 1.25 16.32 -17.29
C GLU A 155 0.97 17.31 -16.15
N HIS A 156 0.60 16.82 -14.97
CA HIS A 156 0.27 17.68 -13.80
C HIS A 156 1.44 17.91 -12.85
N GLN A 157 2.53 17.17 -12.97
CA GLN A 157 3.64 17.18 -12.02
C GLN A 157 4.24 18.58 -11.77
N LEU A 158 4.38 19.38 -12.83
CA LEU A 158 4.96 20.72 -12.71
C LEU A 158 4.05 21.70 -11.98
N GLU A 159 2.76 21.69 -12.32
CA GLU A 159 1.75 22.56 -11.69
C GLU A 159 1.61 22.24 -10.19
N GLU A 160 1.52 20.95 -9.84
CA GLU A 160 1.50 20.50 -8.46
C GLU A 160 2.75 20.94 -7.69
N ALA A 161 3.93 20.81 -8.30
CA ALA A 161 5.19 21.20 -7.71
C ALA A 161 5.28 22.71 -7.45
N VAL A 162 4.87 23.53 -8.40
CA VAL A 162 4.82 25.00 -8.26
C VAL A 162 3.83 25.37 -7.16
N THR A 163 2.67 24.73 -7.11
CA THR A 163 1.67 24.97 -6.06
C THR A 163 2.23 24.69 -4.67
N VAL A 164 2.92 23.56 -4.48
CA VAL A 164 3.54 23.22 -3.19
C VAL A 164 4.58 24.26 -2.77
N VAL A 165 5.44 24.69 -3.70
CA VAL A 165 6.48 25.69 -3.43
C VAL A 165 5.86 27.03 -3.04
N ASN A 166 4.89 27.52 -3.82
CA ASN A 166 4.25 28.80 -3.57
C ASN A 166 3.51 28.80 -2.21
N GLN A 167 2.75 27.74 -1.91
CA GLN A 167 2.06 27.62 -0.63
C GLN A 167 3.02 27.57 0.57
N TYR A 168 4.17 26.94 0.41
CA TYR A 168 5.20 26.94 1.45
C TYR A 168 5.77 28.34 1.64
N TYR A 169 6.13 29.03 0.55
CA TYR A 169 6.67 30.39 0.60
C TYR A 169 5.68 31.40 1.20
N GLU A 170 4.42 31.38 0.78
CA GLU A 170 3.36 32.24 1.33
C GLU A 170 3.19 32.09 2.85
N ARG A 171 3.39 30.88 3.38
CA ARG A 171 3.21 30.61 4.82
C ARG A 171 4.45 30.88 5.65
N THR A 172 5.64 30.74 5.10
CA THR A 172 6.90 30.77 5.86
C THR A 172 7.79 31.95 5.52
N GLY A 173 7.57 32.60 4.37
CA GLY A 173 8.49 33.61 3.81
C GLY A 173 9.81 33.00 3.28
N GLU A 174 9.94 31.67 3.25
CA GLU A 174 11.17 30.97 2.88
C GLU A 174 10.92 29.97 1.75
N MET A 175 11.95 29.68 0.96
CA MET A 175 11.90 28.61 -0.04
C MET A 175 12.02 27.25 0.62
N PRO A 176 11.21 26.24 0.21
CA PRO A 176 11.30 24.92 0.77
C PRO A 176 12.65 24.26 0.49
N GLN A 177 13.19 23.58 1.49
CA GLN A 177 14.41 22.80 1.33
C GLN A 177 14.17 21.55 0.48
N LYS A 178 15.23 21.06 -0.18
CA LYS A 178 15.17 19.88 -1.06
C LYS A 178 14.54 18.64 -0.39
N ASN A 179 14.76 18.43 0.90
CA ASN A 179 14.21 17.31 1.65
C ASN A 179 12.68 17.38 1.87
N LEU A 180 12.07 18.56 1.76
CA LEU A 180 10.62 18.75 1.81
C LEU A 180 9.94 18.45 0.47
N LEU A 181 10.68 18.50 -0.63
CA LEU A 181 10.19 18.32 -1.99
C LEU A 181 10.70 17.00 -2.62
N ARG A 182 10.72 15.91 -1.87
CA ARG A 182 11.28 14.62 -2.31
C ARG A 182 10.76 14.15 -3.66
N GLU A 183 9.45 14.31 -3.90
CA GLU A 183 8.77 13.88 -5.12
C GLU A 183 8.97 14.86 -6.29
N TYR A 184 9.43 16.08 -5.99
CA TYR A 184 9.62 17.17 -6.95
C TYR A 184 11.09 17.62 -7.04
N ILE A 185 12.02 16.70 -6.79
CA ILE A 185 13.48 16.97 -6.76
C ILE A 185 13.99 17.56 -8.06
N PHE A 186 13.32 17.26 -9.19
CA PHE A 186 13.63 17.79 -10.52
C PHE A 186 13.57 19.33 -10.58
N LEU A 187 12.79 19.98 -9.71
CA LEU A 187 12.75 21.44 -9.59
C LEU A 187 14.10 22.03 -9.19
N PHE A 188 14.91 21.30 -8.44
CA PHE A 188 16.23 21.73 -8.02
C PHE A 188 17.30 21.48 -9.07
N GLU A 189 17.08 20.51 -9.95
CA GLU A 189 18.02 20.15 -11.01
C GLU A 189 17.89 21.07 -12.23
N ASN A 190 16.70 21.65 -12.45
CA ASN A 190 16.38 22.47 -13.62
C ASN A 190 15.79 23.84 -13.26
N ARG A 191 16.28 24.50 -12.20
CA ARG A 191 15.76 25.78 -11.67
C ARG A 191 15.57 26.89 -12.72
N LYS A 192 16.38 26.91 -13.79
CA LYS A 192 16.31 27.94 -14.83
C LYS A 192 15.06 27.87 -15.71
N ASN A 193 14.34 26.76 -15.67
CA ASN A 193 13.21 26.48 -16.58
C ASN A 193 11.83 26.74 -15.93
N TYR A 194 11.77 27.09 -14.64
CA TYR A 194 10.50 27.23 -13.94
C TYR A 194 10.34 28.63 -13.36
N LYS A 195 9.17 29.25 -13.60
CA LYS A 195 8.79 30.53 -13.00
C LYS A 195 7.99 30.25 -11.73
N PHE A 196 8.52 30.69 -10.59
CA PHE A 196 7.81 30.73 -9.32
C PHE A 196 7.23 32.13 -9.11
N ALA A 197 6.08 32.23 -8.43
CA ALA A 197 5.38 33.50 -8.17
C ALA A 197 5.92 34.18 -6.91
N TYR A 198 7.20 34.64 -6.94
CA TYR A 198 7.80 35.50 -5.91
C TYR A 198 8.56 36.63 -6.50
#